data_1d08378e4be12e6360b849c0a87926ec
#
_entry.id   1d08378e4be12e6360b849c0a87926ec
#
_cell.length_a   1.000
_cell.length_b   1.000
_cell.length_c   1.000
_cell.angle_alpha   90.00
_cell.angle_beta   90.00
_cell.angle_gamma   90.00
#
_symmetry.space_group_name_H-M   'P 1'
#
loop_
_entity.id
_entity.type
_entity.pdbx_description
1 polymer ?
#
loop_
_entity_poly.entity_id
_entity_poly.type
_entity_poly.pdbx_seq_one_letter_code
_entity_poly.pdbx_strand_id
1 'polypeptide(L)'
;MTEKVELTPELLRELQLKQLDMLVYFRDFCEKNNLTFYLIGGALIGALRNGGFIPWDDDVDVMLPREDYEKLYKLWHEQGADGRFRLLKTDSDMFTGNIFMTVTDTNYTMVKTNQTEVDIPHGLVLDVFPLDVCPDSRFARKMQYVWTMLYSLFLAQVVPEKHGGIVGAGSKALLSIFRGKKLREKIWRTAEKHMIKYRLDKNKCVTELCSGPHWMKIEYPKHIYSGVDYVTFEGIKMPCMSGYDEYLKMVFGDYMQLPPVEDRVPHHDIAYLDLNSPCEIYDSKRKNKEKGR
;
A
#
# COMPACT_ATOMS: atom_id res chain seq x y z
N MET A 1 1.93 -23.00 13.33
CA MET A 1 2.08 -21.53 13.39
C MET A 1 3.54 -21.28 13.04
N THR A 2 3.80 -20.55 11.97
CA THR A 2 5.16 -20.06 11.67
C THR A 2 5.55 -19.09 12.77
N GLU A 3 6.70 -19.30 13.39
CA GLU A 3 7.27 -18.40 14.39
C GLU A 3 7.49 -17.05 13.73
N LYS A 4 7.00 -15.96 14.34
CA LYS A 4 7.15 -14.61 13.79
C LYS A 4 8.56 -14.12 14.07
N VAL A 5 9.13 -13.37 13.14
CA VAL A 5 10.42 -12.70 13.35
C VAL A 5 10.22 -11.58 14.37
N GLU A 6 11.00 -11.60 15.44
CA GLU A 6 11.09 -10.49 16.38
C GLU A 6 12.06 -9.45 15.85
N LEU A 7 11.57 -8.24 15.62
CA LEU A 7 12.39 -7.12 15.17
C LEU A 7 13.06 -6.45 16.37
N THR A 8 14.35 -6.77 16.62
CA THR A 8 15.12 -5.99 17.58
C THR A 8 15.30 -4.55 17.08
N PRO A 9 15.57 -3.57 17.96
CA PRO A 9 15.80 -2.19 17.53
C PRO A 9 16.88 -2.04 16.45
N GLU A 10 17.95 -2.83 16.53
CA GLU A 10 19.06 -2.83 15.56
C GLU A 10 18.60 -3.36 14.18
N LEU A 11 17.89 -4.48 14.18
CA LEU A 11 17.37 -5.12 12.97
C LEU A 11 16.30 -4.23 12.31
N LEU A 12 15.44 -3.61 13.13
CA LEU A 12 14.42 -2.67 12.65
C LEU A 12 15.09 -1.44 12.02
N ARG A 13 16.15 -0.90 12.65
CA ARG A 13 16.87 0.23 12.07
C ARG A 13 17.56 -0.13 10.76
N GLU A 14 18.13 -1.31 10.66
CA GLU A 14 18.70 -1.80 9.40
C GLU A 14 17.62 -1.90 8.31
N LEU A 15 16.45 -2.48 8.63
CA LEU A 15 15.29 -2.53 7.73
C LEU A 15 14.89 -1.14 7.24
N GLN A 16 14.73 -0.17 8.16
CA GLN A 16 14.38 1.22 7.85
C GLN A 16 15.37 1.87 6.88
N LEU A 17 16.68 1.64 7.06
CA LEU A 17 17.69 2.20 6.14
C LEU A 17 17.62 1.59 4.74
N LYS A 18 17.27 0.30 4.61
CA LYS A 18 17.03 -0.32 3.30
C LYS A 18 15.77 0.24 2.64
N GLN A 19 14.71 0.46 3.43
CA GLN A 19 13.48 1.10 2.94
C GLN A 19 13.71 2.56 2.54
N LEU A 20 14.61 3.28 3.23
CA LEU A 20 15.01 4.63 2.82
C LEU A 20 15.64 4.62 1.42
N ASP A 21 16.52 3.68 1.12
CA ASP A 21 17.13 3.51 -0.21
C ASP A 21 16.06 3.28 -1.29
N MET A 22 15.05 2.45 -1.00
CA MET A 22 13.90 2.25 -1.88
C MET A 22 13.10 3.54 -2.09
N LEU A 23 12.84 4.28 -1.02
CA LEU A 23 12.08 5.53 -1.07
C LEU A 23 12.82 6.60 -1.89
N VAL A 24 14.14 6.70 -1.76
CA VAL A 24 14.98 7.60 -2.57
C VAL A 24 14.91 7.22 -4.04
N TYR A 25 15.06 5.94 -4.37
CA TYR A 25 14.93 5.47 -5.74
C TYR A 25 13.54 5.77 -6.33
N PHE A 26 12.48 5.54 -5.55
CA PHE A 26 11.11 5.82 -5.95
C PHE A 26 10.90 7.31 -6.22
N ARG A 27 11.40 8.18 -5.34
CA ARG A 27 11.37 9.63 -5.52
C ARG A 27 12.04 10.04 -6.83
N ASP A 28 13.27 9.58 -7.05
CA ASP A 28 14.04 9.94 -8.24
C ASP A 28 13.36 9.46 -9.52
N PHE A 29 12.72 8.28 -9.48
CA PHE A 29 11.91 7.78 -10.59
C PHE A 29 10.69 8.68 -10.84
N CYS A 30 9.96 9.07 -9.80
CA CYS A 30 8.81 9.96 -9.92
C CYS A 30 9.21 11.34 -10.43
N GLU A 31 10.27 11.94 -9.90
CA GLU A 31 10.77 13.24 -10.34
C GLU A 31 11.18 13.22 -11.83
N LYS A 32 11.95 12.21 -12.25
CA LYS A 32 12.35 12.01 -13.64
C LYS A 32 11.16 11.93 -14.60
N ASN A 33 10.06 11.37 -14.15
CA ASN A 33 8.86 11.13 -14.96
C ASN A 33 7.73 12.15 -14.73
N ASN A 34 7.99 13.22 -13.98
CA ASN A 34 6.99 14.24 -13.62
C ASN A 34 5.72 13.64 -12.99
N LEU A 35 5.90 12.66 -12.09
CA LEU A 35 4.83 12.05 -11.30
C LEU A 35 4.79 12.70 -9.93
N THR A 36 3.59 13.09 -9.50
CA THR A 36 3.36 13.61 -8.15
C THR A 36 3.13 12.45 -7.20
N PHE A 37 3.86 12.43 -6.08
CA PHE A 37 3.57 11.55 -4.96
C PHE A 37 3.68 12.30 -3.65
N TYR A 38 3.15 11.71 -2.60
CA TYR A 38 3.16 12.25 -1.23
C TYR A 38 3.61 11.18 -0.26
N LEU A 39 4.52 11.54 0.65
CA LEU A 39 4.76 10.77 1.86
C LEU A 39 3.52 10.83 2.74
N ILE A 40 3.06 9.70 3.29
CA ILE A 40 1.83 9.60 4.08
C ILE A 40 2.04 8.83 5.40
N GLY A 41 1.00 8.75 6.21
CA GLY A 41 0.93 7.87 7.37
C GLY A 41 2.07 8.03 8.36
N GLY A 42 2.61 6.90 8.82
CA GLY A 42 3.72 6.81 9.76
C GLY A 42 4.97 7.55 9.29
N ALA A 43 5.31 7.41 8.01
CA ALA A 43 6.48 8.08 7.44
C ALA A 43 6.36 9.61 7.47
N LEU A 44 5.19 10.18 7.19
CA LEU A 44 4.97 11.63 7.27
C LEU A 44 4.97 12.12 8.74
N ILE A 45 4.33 11.40 9.65
CA ILE A 45 4.40 11.70 11.09
C ILE A 45 5.84 11.64 11.59
N GLY A 46 6.58 10.61 11.18
CA GLY A 46 7.98 10.42 11.52
C GLY A 46 8.87 11.56 11.02
N ALA A 47 8.68 12.03 9.79
CA ALA A 47 9.36 13.21 9.25
C ALA A 47 9.17 14.45 10.15
N LEU A 48 7.93 14.70 10.57
CA LEU A 48 7.58 15.90 11.35
C LEU A 48 8.00 15.81 12.82
N ARG A 49 7.86 14.63 13.43
CA ARG A 49 8.08 14.41 14.86
C ARG A 49 9.50 13.98 15.20
N ASN A 50 10.09 13.13 14.36
CA ASN A 50 11.38 12.46 14.60
C ASN A 50 12.47 12.90 13.62
N GLY A 51 12.14 13.61 12.54
CA GLY A 51 13.08 13.94 11.45
C GLY A 51 13.42 12.75 10.55
N GLY A 52 12.70 11.64 10.67
CA GLY A 52 12.91 10.38 9.94
C GLY A 52 11.87 9.35 10.34
N PHE A 53 12.23 8.08 10.36
CA PHE A 53 11.33 7.01 10.79
C PHE A 53 10.85 7.19 12.23
N ILE A 54 9.62 6.80 12.49
CA ILE A 54 9.18 6.51 13.85
C ILE A 54 10.00 5.30 14.35
N PRO A 55 10.58 5.33 15.58
CA PRO A 55 11.54 4.31 16.04
C PRO A 55 11.03 2.85 16.03
N TRP A 56 9.71 2.65 16.04
CA TRP A 56 9.08 1.32 16.03
C TRP A 56 8.31 1.03 14.73
N ASP A 57 8.41 1.89 13.72
CA ASP A 57 7.73 1.73 12.43
C ASP A 57 8.54 0.82 11.49
N ASP A 58 7.88 -0.12 10.83
CA ASP A 58 8.52 -1.15 10.01
C ASP A 58 8.16 -1.06 8.53
N ASP A 59 7.50 0.03 8.11
CA ASP A 59 7.10 0.28 6.72
C ASP A 59 7.26 1.74 6.27
N VAL A 60 7.09 1.95 4.98
CA VAL A 60 7.00 3.27 4.34
C VAL A 60 5.88 3.23 3.31
N ASP A 61 4.99 4.19 3.45
CA ASP A 61 3.84 4.35 2.57
C ASP A 61 3.90 5.65 1.77
N VAL A 62 3.55 5.56 0.50
CA VAL A 62 3.40 6.73 -0.37
C VAL A 62 2.05 6.70 -1.09
N MET A 63 1.59 7.88 -1.50
CA MET A 63 0.33 8.04 -2.18
C MET A 63 0.49 8.89 -3.44
N LEU A 64 -0.17 8.48 -4.52
CA LEU A 64 -0.20 9.24 -5.76
C LEU A 64 -1.65 9.59 -6.16
N PRO A 65 -1.90 10.77 -6.73
CA PRO A 65 -3.14 11.01 -7.45
C PRO A 65 -3.41 9.89 -8.47
N ARG A 66 -4.66 9.45 -8.62
CA ARG A 66 -5.02 8.30 -9.46
C ARG A 66 -4.40 8.36 -10.87
N GLU A 67 -4.37 9.52 -11.48
CA GLU A 67 -3.79 9.66 -12.82
C GLU A 67 -2.29 9.35 -12.84
N ASP A 68 -1.55 9.83 -11.85
CA ASP A 68 -0.10 9.57 -11.73
C ASP A 68 0.19 8.14 -11.27
N TYR A 69 -0.69 7.57 -10.44
CA TYR A 69 -0.65 6.16 -10.06
C TYR A 69 -0.75 5.23 -11.29
N GLU A 70 -1.69 5.47 -12.20
CA GLU A 70 -1.81 4.67 -13.43
C GLU A 70 -0.64 4.91 -14.41
N LYS A 71 -0.14 6.15 -14.50
CA LYS A 71 1.06 6.47 -15.29
C LYS A 71 2.30 5.77 -14.73
N LEU A 72 2.46 5.73 -13.39
CA LEU A 72 3.56 5.04 -12.72
C LEU A 72 3.66 3.58 -13.18
N TYR A 73 2.54 2.84 -13.14
CA TYR A 73 2.51 1.44 -13.56
C TYR A 73 3.01 1.25 -15.00
N LYS A 74 2.52 2.08 -15.91
CA LYS A 74 2.91 2.04 -17.33
C LYS A 74 4.38 2.37 -17.53
N LEU A 75 4.83 3.50 -16.98
CA LEU A 75 6.20 3.99 -17.14
C LEU A 75 7.23 3.04 -16.52
N TRP A 76 6.90 2.41 -15.39
CA TRP A 76 7.80 1.45 -14.75
C TRP A 76 8.08 0.25 -15.65
N HIS A 77 7.06 -0.27 -16.32
CA HIS A 77 7.21 -1.39 -17.25
C HIS A 77 7.91 -0.98 -18.56
N GLU A 78 7.64 0.22 -19.06
CA GLU A 78 8.25 0.72 -20.31
C GLU A 78 9.73 1.07 -20.15
N GLN A 79 10.13 1.62 -19.01
CA GLN A 79 11.50 2.07 -18.78
C GLN A 79 12.42 0.95 -18.26
N GLY A 80 11.88 -0.24 -17.98
CA GLY A 80 12.66 -1.35 -17.46
C GLY A 80 13.38 -0.92 -16.20
N ALA A 81 12.64 -0.53 -15.17
CA ALA A 81 13.23 -0.27 -13.86
C ALA A 81 14.21 -1.39 -13.54
N ASP A 82 15.41 -1.07 -13.09
CA ASP A 82 16.51 -2.01 -12.93
C ASP A 82 16.01 -3.28 -12.23
N GLY A 83 16.51 -4.44 -12.58
CA GLY A 83 15.98 -5.73 -12.12
C GLY A 83 15.93 -5.90 -10.60
N ARG A 84 16.49 -4.96 -9.82
CA ARG A 84 16.43 -4.88 -8.36
C ARG A 84 15.05 -4.46 -7.86
N PHE A 85 14.51 -3.35 -8.39
CA PHE A 85 13.22 -2.81 -7.94
C PHE A 85 12.12 -3.23 -8.90
N ARG A 86 11.13 -3.96 -8.40
CA ARG A 86 9.99 -4.42 -9.19
C ARG A 86 8.70 -3.79 -8.68
N LEU A 87 7.87 -3.28 -9.59
CA LEU A 87 6.55 -2.79 -9.27
C LEU A 87 5.53 -3.93 -9.44
N LEU A 88 4.91 -4.31 -8.34
CA LEU A 88 3.92 -5.39 -8.28
C LEU A 88 2.51 -4.80 -8.22
N LYS A 89 1.62 -5.34 -9.04
CA LYS A 89 0.18 -5.05 -9.05
C LYS A 89 -0.55 -6.33 -9.38
N THR A 90 -1.69 -6.58 -8.74
CA THR A 90 -2.55 -7.69 -9.17
C THR A 90 -3.15 -7.39 -10.54
N ASP A 91 -2.91 -8.27 -11.50
CA ASP A 91 -3.45 -8.21 -12.86
C ASP A 91 -3.85 -9.59 -13.40
N SER A 92 -3.88 -9.78 -14.74
CA SER A 92 -4.19 -11.07 -15.38
C SER A 92 -3.13 -12.13 -15.14
N ASP A 93 -1.87 -11.73 -15.00
CA ASP A 93 -0.70 -12.60 -14.98
C ASP A 93 -0.15 -12.82 -13.57
N MET A 94 -0.26 -11.79 -12.72
CA MET A 94 0.25 -11.79 -11.34
C MET A 94 -0.87 -11.57 -10.32
N PHE A 95 -0.90 -12.36 -9.26
CA PHE A 95 -1.75 -12.18 -8.10
C PHE A 95 -0.89 -11.83 -6.89
N THR A 96 -0.98 -10.61 -6.39
CA THR A 96 -0.19 -10.15 -5.23
C THR A 96 -0.93 -10.27 -3.90
N GLY A 97 -2.27 -10.40 -3.93
CA GLY A 97 -3.12 -10.32 -2.75
C GLY A 97 -3.38 -8.88 -2.26
N ASN A 98 -2.64 -7.89 -2.76
CA ASN A 98 -2.82 -6.48 -2.42
C ASN A 98 -3.77 -5.79 -3.39
N ILE A 99 -4.52 -4.80 -2.88
CA ILE A 99 -5.46 -3.98 -3.67
C ILE A 99 -4.83 -2.66 -4.14
N PHE A 100 -3.55 -2.48 -3.90
CA PHE A 100 -2.70 -1.35 -4.30
C PHE A 100 -1.38 -1.88 -4.91
N MET A 101 -0.57 -0.99 -5.46
CA MET A 101 0.75 -1.35 -5.96
C MET A 101 1.79 -1.42 -4.85
N THR A 102 2.81 -2.24 -5.05
CA THR A 102 3.94 -2.37 -4.13
C THR A 102 5.23 -2.35 -4.94
N VAL A 103 6.16 -1.46 -4.61
CA VAL A 103 7.54 -1.58 -5.08
C VAL A 103 8.25 -2.57 -4.18
N THR A 104 8.95 -3.55 -4.78
CA THR A 104 9.72 -4.54 -4.01
C THR A 104 11.19 -4.50 -4.39
N ASP A 105 12.06 -4.47 -3.38
CA ASP A 105 13.51 -4.61 -3.55
C ASP A 105 13.91 -6.07 -3.44
N THR A 106 14.29 -6.65 -4.56
CA THR A 106 14.61 -8.08 -4.68
C THR A 106 15.98 -8.47 -4.14
N ASN A 107 16.83 -7.52 -3.75
CA ASN A 107 18.14 -7.78 -3.15
C ASN A 107 18.04 -8.28 -1.70
N TYR A 108 16.87 -8.20 -1.10
CA TYR A 108 16.59 -8.63 0.26
C TYR A 108 15.38 -9.56 0.28
N THR A 109 15.18 -10.25 1.40
CA THR A 109 14.02 -11.12 1.58
C THR A 109 13.18 -10.67 2.77
N MET A 110 11.88 -10.38 2.54
CA MET A 110 10.90 -10.16 3.59
C MET A 110 9.59 -10.86 3.21
N VAL A 111 9.12 -11.77 4.05
CA VAL A 111 7.88 -12.53 3.83
C VAL A 111 6.89 -12.18 4.92
N LYS A 112 5.82 -11.47 4.57
CA LYS A 112 4.71 -11.21 5.49
C LYS A 112 3.94 -12.53 5.73
N THR A 113 3.42 -12.75 6.94
CA THR A 113 2.75 -14.02 7.32
C THR A 113 1.56 -14.38 6.42
N ASN A 114 0.86 -13.37 5.91
CA ASN A 114 -0.27 -13.53 5.00
C ASN A 114 0.15 -13.74 3.52
N GLN A 115 1.44 -13.72 3.21
CA GLN A 115 1.97 -13.84 1.84
C GLN A 115 2.83 -15.08 1.62
N THR A 116 2.97 -15.95 2.62
CA THR A 116 3.81 -17.16 2.54
C THR A 116 3.45 -18.09 1.38
N GLU A 117 2.18 -18.13 0.98
CA GLU A 117 1.67 -18.98 -0.11
C GLU A 117 1.45 -18.21 -1.43
N VAL A 118 1.77 -16.90 -1.48
CA VAL A 118 1.60 -16.10 -2.68
C VAL A 118 2.84 -16.21 -3.56
N ASP A 119 2.67 -16.43 -4.86
CA ASP A 119 3.78 -16.56 -5.82
C ASP A 119 4.19 -15.19 -6.36
N ILE A 120 4.91 -14.44 -5.54
CA ILE A 120 5.47 -13.12 -5.85
C ILE A 120 6.95 -13.08 -5.43
N PRO A 121 7.74 -12.13 -5.92
CA PRO A 121 9.03 -11.81 -5.32
C PRO A 121 8.85 -11.32 -3.88
N HIS A 122 9.41 -12.05 -2.91
CA HIS A 122 9.30 -11.72 -1.48
C HIS A 122 10.44 -10.79 -1.02
N GLY A 123 10.60 -9.64 -1.69
CA GLY A 123 11.58 -8.61 -1.30
C GLY A 123 11.06 -7.65 -0.24
N LEU A 124 11.88 -6.67 0.13
CA LEU A 124 11.42 -5.54 0.95
C LEU A 124 10.38 -4.74 0.17
N VAL A 125 9.44 -4.12 0.89
CA VAL A 125 8.29 -3.46 0.26
C VAL A 125 8.20 -1.98 0.60
N LEU A 126 7.71 -1.21 -0.38
CA LEU A 126 7.23 0.15 -0.26
C LEU A 126 5.82 0.15 -0.86
N ASP A 127 4.82 0.43 -0.04
CA ASP A 127 3.43 0.36 -0.45
C ASP A 127 2.98 1.68 -1.09
N VAL A 128 2.33 1.57 -2.25
CA VAL A 128 1.97 2.72 -3.12
C VAL A 128 0.47 2.78 -3.26
N PHE A 129 -0.15 3.77 -2.63
CA PHE A 129 -1.60 3.92 -2.58
C PHE A 129 -2.12 4.91 -3.63
N PRO A 130 -3.27 4.66 -4.24
CA PRO A 130 -3.94 5.63 -5.10
C PRO A 130 -4.80 6.59 -4.28
N LEU A 131 -4.75 7.87 -4.61
CA LEU A 131 -5.67 8.90 -4.14
C LEU A 131 -6.78 9.08 -5.18
N ASP A 132 -8.01 8.76 -4.79
CA ASP A 132 -9.18 8.76 -5.66
C ASP A 132 -10.10 9.95 -5.39
N VAL A 133 -10.91 10.32 -6.36
CA VAL A 133 -11.88 11.40 -6.22
C VAL A 133 -13.18 10.88 -5.61
N CYS A 134 -13.70 11.58 -4.59
CA CYS A 134 -15.04 11.38 -4.04
C CYS A 134 -16.09 12.10 -4.87
N PRO A 135 -17.22 11.48 -5.21
CA PRO A 135 -18.36 12.21 -5.75
C PRO A 135 -19.08 13.03 -4.65
N ASP A 136 -19.46 14.27 -4.95
CA ASP A 136 -20.23 15.15 -4.03
C ASP A 136 -21.62 14.60 -3.71
N SER A 137 -22.21 13.80 -4.59
CA SER A 137 -23.52 13.18 -4.37
C SER A 137 -23.41 12.05 -3.34
N ARG A 138 -24.19 12.13 -2.25
CA ARG A 138 -24.28 11.09 -1.21
C ARG A 138 -24.63 9.71 -1.77
N PHE A 139 -25.53 9.65 -2.75
CA PHE A 139 -25.88 8.38 -3.39
C PHE A 139 -24.73 7.81 -4.20
N ALA A 140 -24.08 8.67 -5.03
CA ALA A 140 -22.93 8.25 -5.81
C ALA A 140 -21.76 7.81 -4.90
N ARG A 141 -21.55 8.47 -3.75
CA ARG A 141 -20.56 8.10 -2.75
C ARG A 141 -20.83 6.73 -2.12
N LYS A 142 -22.09 6.44 -1.76
CA LYS A 142 -22.47 5.10 -1.30
C LYS A 142 -22.23 4.03 -2.36
N MET A 143 -22.55 4.33 -3.62
CA MET A 143 -22.27 3.40 -4.72
C MET A 143 -20.78 3.22 -4.97
N GLN A 144 -19.95 4.28 -4.86
CA GLN A 144 -18.50 4.17 -4.91
C GLN A 144 -17.99 3.21 -3.83
N TYR A 145 -18.47 3.37 -2.60
CA TYR A 145 -18.11 2.47 -1.50
C TYR A 145 -18.48 1.00 -1.77
N VAL A 146 -19.67 0.74 -2.32
CA VAL A 146 -20.08 -0.63 -2.71
C VAL A 146 -19.15 -1.20 -3.77
N TRP A 147 -18.81 -0.41 -4.80
CA TRP A 147 -17.89 -0.84 -5.84
C TRP A 147 -16.49 -1.10 -5.29
N THR A 148 -16.00 -0.27 -4.37
CA THR A 148 -14.71 -0.47 -3.71
C THR A 148 -14.69 -1.76 -2.87
N MET A 149 -15.76 -2.07 -2.15
CA MET A 149 -15.87 -3.34 -1.40
C MET A 149 -15.87 -4.56 -2.33
N LEU A 150 -16.55 -4.48 -3.47
CA LEU A 150 -16.51 -5.53 -4.49
C LEU A 150 -15.11 -5.66 -5.11
N TYR A 151 -14.47 -4.53 -5.44
CA TYR A 151 -13.09 -4.51 -5.93
C TYR A 151 -12.15 -5.22 -4.95
N SER A 152 -12.15 -4.79 -3.69
CA SER A 152 -11.29 -5.37 -2.65
C SER A 152 -11.51 -6.87 -2.47
N LEU A 153 -12.78 -7.30 -2.39
CA LEU A 153 -13.12 -8.70 -2.17
C LEU A 153 -12.66 -9.61 -3.34
N PHE A 154 -12.94 -9.20 -4.57
CA PHE A 154 -12.67 -10.05 -5.73
C PHE A 154 -11.23 -9.93 -6.22
N LEU A 155 -10.53 -8.85 -5.92
CA LEU A 155 -9.12 -8.70 -6.23
C LEU A 155 -8.24 -9.40 -5.18
N ALA A 156 -8.37 -9.04 -3.89
CA ALA A 156 -7.55 -9.67 -2.84
C ALA A 156 -7.94 -11.12 -2.54
N GLN A 157 -9.20 -11.50 -2.83
CA GLN A 157 -9.75 -12.84 -2.57
C GLN A 157 -9.64 -13.30 -1.11
N VAL A 158 -9.44 -12.36 -0.20
CA VAL A 158 -9.33 -12.59 1.25
C VAL A 158 -10.63 -12.15 1.92
N VAL A 159 -11.16 -13.01 2.77
CA VAL A 159 -12.30 -12.65 3.62
C VAL A 159 -11.78 -11.89 4.83
N PRO A 160 -12.27 -10.67 5.12
CA PRO A 160 -11.83 -9.91 6.27
C PRO A 160 -12.09 -10.68 7.58
N GLU A 161 -11.05 -11.16 8.24
CA GLU A 161 -11.18 -11.95 9.48
C GLU A 161 -11.75 -11.12 10.64
N LYS A 162 -11.40 -9.85 10.72
CA LYS A 162 -11.86 -8.92 11.78
C LYS A 162 -13.34 -8.52 11.66
N HIS A 163 -14.02 -8.84 10.55
CA HIS A 163 -15.44 -8.56 10.34
C HIS A 163 -16.23 -9.89 10.36
N GLY A 164 -16.15 -10.62 11.47
CA GLY A 164 -17.00 -11.78 11.74
C GLY A 164 -18.50 -11.45 11.58
N GLY A 165 -19.35 -12.44 11.43
CA GLY A 165 -20.80 -12.28 11.28
C GLY A 165 -21.26 -12.16 9.81
N ILE A 166 -22.29 -11.34 9.55
CA ILE A 166 -22.99 -11.27 8.25
C ILE A 166 -22.08 -10.87 7.09
N VAL A 167 -21.13 -9.94 7.30
CA VAL A 167 -20.20 -9.48 6.26
C VAL A 167 -19.24 -10.58 5.86
N GLY A 168 -18.66 -11.29 6.83
CA GLY A 168 -17.74 -12.41 6.56
C GLY A 168 -18.45 -13.58 5.86
N ALA A 169 -19.67 -13.93 6.31
CA ALA A 169 -20.49 -14.97 5.67
C ALA A 169 -20.89 -14.60 4.25
N GLY A 170 -21.32 -13.34 4.03
CA GLY A 170 -21.65 -12.82 2.70
C GLY A 170 -20.45 -12.82 1.74
N SER A 171 -19.28 -12.43 2.22
CA SER A 171 -18.05 -12.46 1.43
C SER A 171 -17.66 -13.87 1.01
N LYS A 172 -17.71 -14.84 1.94
CA LYS A 172 -17.49 -16.27 1.65
C LYS A 172 -18.48 -16.80 0.62
N ALA A 173 -19.76 -16.48 0.78
CA ALA A 173 -20.82 -16.89 -0.16
C ALA A 173 -20.55 -16.31 -1.57
N LEU A 174 -20.25 -15.02 -1.70
CA LEU A 174 -19.92 -14.40 -2.98
C LEU A 174 -18.71 -15.07 -3.64
N LEU A 175 -17.62 -15.28 -2.92
CA LEU A 175 -16.43 -15.95 -3.46
C LEU A 175 -16.69 -17.43 -3.81
N SER A 176 -17.65 -18.10 -3.15
CA SER A 176 -18.02 -19.48 -3.44
C SER A 176 -18.92 -19.60 -4.67
N ILE A 177 -19.79 -18.60 -4.92
CA ILE A 177 -20.67 -18.55 -6.10
C ILE A 177 -19.88 -18.17 -7.35
N PHE A 178 -19.09 -17.09 -7.26
CA PHE A 178 -18.29 -16.59 -8.37
C PHE A 178 -16.89 -17.23 -8.39
N ARG A 179 -16.85 -18.51 -8.82
CA ARG A 179 -15.62 -19.30 -8.95
C ARG A 179 -15.02 -19.10 -10.34
N GLY A 180 -13.73 -19.02 -10.43
CA GLY A 180 -13.00 -18.92 -11.70
C GLY A 180 -12.33 -17.58 -11.91
N LYS A 181 -11.04 -17.65 -12.21
CA LYS A 181 -10.13 -16.52 -12.34
C LYS A 181 -10.68 -15.44 -13.28
N LYS A 182 -11.10 -15.83 -14.50
CA LYS A 182 -11.61 -14.87 -15.51
C LYS A 182 -12.88 -14.13 -15.07
N LEU A 183 -13.80 -14.82 -14.36
CA LEU A 183 -15.03 -14.19 -13.86
C LEU A 183 -14.73 -13.20 -12.72
N ARG A 184 -13.89 -13.59 -11.77
CA ARG A 184 -13.44 -12.70 -10.70
C ARG A 184 -12.70 -11.49 -11.23
N GLU A 185 -11.83 -11.69 -12.22
CA GLU A 185 -11.13 -10.61 -12.91
C GLU A 185 -12.12 -9.64 -13.58
N LYS A 186 -13.11 -10.14 -14.31
CA LYS A 186 -14.15 -9.30 -14.90
C LYS A 186 -14.92 -8.48 -13.85
N ILE A 187 -15.21 -9.08 -12.69
CA ILE A 187 -15.92 -8.39 -11.61
C ILE A 187 -15.07 -7.27 -11.03
N TRP A 188 -13.83 -7.54 -10.61
CA TRP A 188 -13.01 -6.51 -9.98
C TRP A 188 -12.60 -5.42 -10.97
N ARG A 189 -12.32 -5.72 -12.25
CA ARG A 189 -12.07 -4.68 -13.26
C ARG A 189 -13.29 -3.80 -13.51
N THR A 190 -14.48 -4.37 -13.47
CA THR A 190 -15.73 -3.59 -13.58
C THR A 190 -15.91 -2.71 -12.34
N ALA A 191 -15.66 -3.26 -11.16
CA ALA A 191 -15.74 -2.51 -9.92
C ALA A 191 -14.72 -1.36 -9.87
N GLU A 192 -13.48 -1.60 -10.28
CA GLU A 192 -12.44 -0.57 -10.40
C GLU A 192 -12.89 0.58 -11.30
N LYS A 193 -13.38 0.29 -12.51
CA LYS A 193 -13.89 1.32 -13.42
C LYS A 193 -15.00 2.18 -12.81
N HIS A 194 -15.85 1.58 -11.99
CA HIS A 194 -16.95 2.31 -11.36
C HIS A 194 -16.52 3.12 -10.13
N MET A 195 -15.54 2.63 -9.35
CA MET A 195 -15.08 3.35 -8.17
C MET A 195 -14.21 4.56 -8.50
N ILE A 196 -13.41 4.50 -9.59
CA ILE A 196 -12.43 5.55 -9.96
C ILE A 196 -12.94 6.56 -11.00
N LYS A 197 -14.17 6.43 -11.50
CA LYS A 197 -14.69 7.23 -12.63
C LYS A 197 -14.88 8.72 -12.37
N TYR A 198 -14.76 9.16 -11.14
CA TYR A 198 -15.02 10.54 -10.73
C TYR A 198 -13.82 11.45 -11.01
N ARG A 199 -14.08 12.72 -11.33
CA ARG A 199 -13.06 13.69 -11.74
C ARG A 199 -12.99 14.84 -10.75
N LEU A 200 -11.77 15.30 -10.46
CA LEU A 200 -11.50 16.32 -9.45
C LEU A 200 -12.02 17.72 -9.86
N ASP A 201 -12.08 18.02 -11.16
CA ASP A 201 -12.66 19.27 -11.69
C ASP A 201 -14.16 19.43 -11.35
N LYS A 202 -14.88 18.32 -11.15
CA LYS A 202 -16.32 18.29 -10.87
C LYS A 202 -16.67 17.94 -9.42
N ASN A 203 -15.70 17.69 -8.56
CA ASN A 203 -15.92 17.25 -7.19
C ASN A 203 -15.00 17.99 -6.21
N LYS A 204 -15.33 17.97 -4.93
CA LYS A 204 -14.70 18.78 -3.88
C LYS A 204 -13.72 18.02 -3.01
N CYS A 205 -13.84 16.69 -2.99
CA CYS A 205 -13.08 15.84 -2.08
C CYS A 205 -12.38 14.70 -2.81
N VAL A 206 -11.36 14.18 -2.15
CA VAL A 206 -10.63 12.96 -2.51
C VAL A 206 -10.65 11.97 -1.34
N THR A 207 -10.25 10.72 -1.57
CA THR A 207 -10.34 9.64 -0.59
C THR A 207 -9.35 8.52 -0.88
N GLU A 208 -9.02 7.75 0.13
CA GLU A 208 -8.20 6.54 0.05
C GLU A 208 -9.09 5.30 -0.06
N LEU A 209 -9.30 4.79 -1.25
CA LEU A 209 -10.16 3.63 -1.47
C LEU A 209 -9.46 2.28 -1.20
N CYS A 210 -8.14 2.25 -1.15
CA CYS A 210 -7.36 1.02 -1.03
C CYS A 210 -6.72 0.80 0.36
N SER A 211 -6.98 1.68 1.34
CA SER A 211 -6.40 1.59 2.69
C SER A 211 -7.33 0.92 3.73
N GLY A 212 -8.42 0.32 3.28
CA GLY A 212 -9.38 -0.40 4.12
C GLY A 212 -10.63 0.39 4.49
N PRO A 213 -11.65 -0.29 5.10
CA PRO A 213 -13.00 0.26 5.28
C PRO A 213 -13.09 1.52 6.15
N HIS A 214 -12.15 1.73 7.05
CA HIS A 214 -12.09 2.95 7.87
C HIS A 214 -11.70 4.15 7.01
N TRP A 215 -10.59 4.03 6.29
CA TRP A 215 -10.01 5.06 5.43
C TRP A 215 -10.91 5.43 4.26
N MET A 216 -11.56 4.43 3.63
CA MET A 216 -12.49 4.62 2.52
C MET A 216 -13.63 5.60 2.85
N LYS A 217 -13.95 5.85 4.11
CA LYS A 217 -15.03 6.75 4.54
C LYS A 217 -14.59 8.19 4.70
N ILE A 218 -13.29 8.44 4.80
CA ILE A 218 -12.75 9.77 4.99
C ILE A 218 -12.80 10.51 3.65
N GLU A 219 -13.34 11.71 3.68
CA GLU A 219 -13.46 12.60 2.52
C GLU A 219 -12.54 13.79 2.76
N TYR A 220 -11.36 13.76 2.16
CA TYR A 220 -10.38 14.84 2.29
C TYR A 220 -10.75 15.98 1.37
N PRO A 221 -10.88 17.23 1.86
CA PRO A 221 -11.03 18.40 1.00
C PRO A 221 -9.91 18.50 -0.03
N LYS A 222 -10.24 18.75 -1.30
CA LYS A 222 -9.25 18.77 -2.38
C LYS A 222 -8.13 19.81 -2.20
N HIS A 223 -8.36 20.87 -1.40
CA HIS A 223 -7.34 21.88 -1.16
C HIS A 223 -6.12 21.33 -0.39
N ILE A 224 -6.30 20.25 0.40
CA ILE A 224 -5.20 19.54 1.08
C ILE A 224 -4.13 19.10 0.08
N TYR A 225 -4.56 18.71 -1.11
CA TYR A 225 -3.72 18.18 -2.19
C TYR A 225 -3.53 19.17 -3.34
N SER A 226 -3.73 20.47 -3.10
CA SER A 226 -3.62 21.51 -4.14
C SER A 226 -2.18 21.85 -4.51
N GLY A 227 -1.22 21.45 -3.72
CA GLY A 227 0.20 21.70 -3.93
C GLY A 227 1.07 20.62 -3.31
N VAL A 228 2.37 20.72 -3.58
CA VAL A 228 3.41 19.87 -3.02
C VAL A 228 4.29 20.73 -2.12
N ASP A 229 4.39 20.34 -0.85
CA ASP A 229 5.40 20.80 0.10
C ASP A 229 6.45 19.73 0.32
N TYR A 230 7.52 20.07 1.04
CA TYR A 230 8.62 19.15 1.31
C TYR A 230 8.92 19.11 2.80
N VAL A 231 9.02 17.90 3.33
CA VAL A 231 9.49 17.61 4.67
C VAL A 231 10.89 16.99 4.64
N THR A 232 11.63 17.11 5.73
CA THR A 232 12.91 16.41 5.87
C THR A 232 12.65 15.04 6.50
N PHE A 233 13.04 13.98 5.80
CA PHE A 233 12.95 12.59 6.26
C PHE A 233 14.33 11.94 6.14
N GLU A 234 14.94 11.54 7.28
CA GLU A 234 16.31 11.01 7.34
C GLU A 234 17.36 11.92 6.64
N GLY A 235 17.23 13.24 6.83
CA GLY A 235 18.10 14.22 6.19
C GLY A 235 17.83 14.50 4.71
N ILE A 236 16.83 13.85 4.10
CA ILE A 236 16.50 13.95 2.68
C ILE A 236 15.14 14.66 2.54
N LYS A 237 15.01 15.54 1.53
CA LYS A 237 13.73 16.18 1.22
C LYS A 237 12.79 15.20 0.52
N MET A 238 11.61 15.02 1.10
CA MET A 238 10.55 14.18 0.56
C MET A 238 9.26 14.99 0.36
N PRO A 239 8.54 14.79 -0.74
CA PRO A 239 7.32 15.54 -1.01
C PRO A 239 6.16 15.08 -0.10
N CYS A 240 5.36 16.04 0.32
CA CYS A 240 4.08 15.82 1.00
C CYS A 240 3.02 16.75 0.42
N MET A 241 1.74 16.51 0.73
CA MET A 241 0.67 17.41 0.35
C MET A 241 0.79 18.74 1.12
N SER A 242 0.45 19.86 0.45
CA SER A 242 0.54 21.20 1.07
C SER A 242 -0.35 21.37 2.31
N GLY A 243 -1.46 20.62 2.38
CA GLY A 243 -2.34 20.57 3.55
C GLY A 243 -2.02 19.44 4.53
N TYR A 244 -0.76 19.02 4.65
CA TYR A 244 -0.37 17.85 5.45
C TYR A 244 -0.82 17.87 6.91
N ASP A 245 -0.84 19.03 7.54
CA ASP A 245 -1.27 19.18 8.94
C ASP A 245 -2.78 18.89 9.09
N GLU A 246 -3.60 19.40 8.18
CA GLU A 246 -5.04 19.10 8.15
C GLU A 246 -5.29 17.61 7.86
N TYR A 247 -4.58 17.04 6.88
CA TYR A 247 -4.64 15.61 6.58
C TYR A 247 -4.33 14.75 7.81
N LEU A 248 -3.21 15.01 8.47
CA LEU A 248 -2.79 14.24 9.64
C LEU A 248 -3.77 14.37 10.81
N LYS A 249 -4.30 15.57 11.04
CA LYS A 249 -5.34 15.80 12.08
C LYS A 249 -6.64 15.06 11.76
N MET A 250 -7.07 15.06 10.52
CA MET A 250 -8.28 14.31 10.11
C MET A 250 -8.14 12.80 10.31
N VAL A 251 -6.94 12.28 10.14
CA VAL A 251 -6.67 10.83 10.13
C VAL A 251 -6.26 10.32 11.51
N PHE A 252 -5.35 11.02 12.17
CA PHE A 252 -4.67 10.56 13.38
C PHE A 252 -4.97 11.44 14.62
N GLY A 253 -5.77 12.51 14.47
CA GLY A 253 -6.04 13.42 15.55
C GLY A 253 -4.80 14.22 15.95
N ASP A 254 -4.42 14.18 17.22
CA ASP A 254 -3.18 14.81 17.71
C ASP A 254 -1.97 13.89 17.39
N TYR A 255 -1.55 13.92 16.14
CA TYR A 255 -0.46 13.09 15.64
C TYR A 255 0.92 13.42 16.21
N MET A 256 1.06 14.60 16.84
CA MET A 256 2.30 14.97 17.54
C MET A 256 2.42 14.31 18.90
N GLN A 257 1.30 13.89 19.51
CA GLN A 257 1.32 13.13 20.75
C GLN A 257 1.82 11.70 20.51
N LEU A 258 2.74 11.26 21.36
CA LEU A 258 3.22 9.88 21.31
C LEU A 258 2.10 8.93 21.79
N PRO A 259 1.90 7.80 21.09
CA PRO A 259 0.97 6.76 21.56
C PRO A 259 1.45 6.16 22.89
N PRO A 260 0.58 5.43 23.63
CA PRO A 260 0.99 4.63 24.78
C PRO A 260 2.17 3.71 24.46
N VAL A 261 2.99 3.41 25.47
CA VAL A 261 4.23 2.64 25.24
C VAL A 261 3.94 1.25 24.67
N GLU A 262 2.85 0.63 25.12
CA GLU A 262 2.37 -0.68 24.65
C GLU A 262 1.99 -0.71 23.16
N ASP A 263 1.63 0.44 22.57
CA ASP A 263 1.28 0.58 21.16
C ASP A 263 2.49 0.91 20.27
N ARG A 264 3.69 1.11 20.87
CA ARG A 264 4.93 1.43 20.15
C ARG A 264 5.63 0.14 19.70
N VAL A 265 4.99 -0.58 18.81
CA VAL A 265 5.46 -1.87 18.29
C VAL A 265 5.36 -1.90 16.76
N PRO A 266 6.18 -2.70 16.07
CA PRO A 266 6.05 -2.92 14.63
C PRO A 266 4.65 -3.41 14.26
N HIS A 267 4.17 -2.98 13.10
CA HIS A 267 2.79 -3.23 12.66
C HIS A 267 2.63 -4.50 11.82
N HIS A 268 3.71 -4.99 11.21
CA HIS A 268 3.66 -6.14 10.32
C HIS A 268 4.10 -7.44 10.99
N ASP A 269 3.32 -8.48 10.73
CA ASP A 269 3.69 -9.85 11.09
C ASP A 269 4.61 -10.43 10.02
N ILE A 270 5.91 -10.47 10.29
CA ILE A 270 6.93 -10.98 9.38
C ILE A 270 7.21 -12.47 9.73
N ALA A 271 7.03 -13.34 8.74
CA ALA A 271 7.31 -14.77 8.86
C ALA A 271 8.78 -15.12 8.57
N TYR A 272 9.44 -14.32 7.74
CA TYR A 272 10.86 -14.49 7.41
C TYR A 272 11.46 -13.16 6.98
N LEU A 273 12.67 -12.86 7.46
CA LEU A 273 13.44 -11.67 7.12
C LEU A 273 14.92 -12.03 6.94
N ASP A 274 15.49 -11.64 5.81
CA ASP A 274 16.94 -11.74 5.54
C ASP A 274 17.38 -10.48 4.76
N LEU A 275 18.08 -9.60 5.44
CA LEU A 275 18.59 -8.34 4.87
C LEU A 275 19.94 -8.48 4.16
N ASN A 276 20.42 -9.73 3.98
CA ASN A 276 21.73 -10.03 3.38
C ASN A 276 21.60 -10.93 2.13
N SER A 277 20.42 -11.44 1.82
CA SER A 277 20.23 -12.38 0.71
C SER A 277 19.05 -11.98 -0.19
N PRO A 278 19.23 -12.08 -1.53
CA PRO A 278 18.15 -11.83 -2.47
C PRO A 278 16.94 -12.76 -2.28
N CYS A 279 15.74 -12.26 -2.49
CA CYS A 279 14.51 -13.01 -2.33
C CYS A 279 14.42 -14.24 -3.27
N GLU A 280 15.10 -14.25 -4.40
CA GLU A 280 15.16 -15.40 -5.32
C GLU A 280 15.67 -16.68 -4.65
N ILE A 281 16.56 -16.56 -3.65
CA ILE A 281 17.08 -17.72 -2.89
C ILE A 281 15.95 -18.35 -2.07
N TYR A 282 15.15 -17.54 -1.38
CA TYR A 282 14.00 -18.01 -0.61
C TYR A 282 12.92 -18.59 -1.54
N ASP A 283 12.55 -17.86 -2.58
CA ASP A 283 11.50 -18.24 -3.52
C ASP A 283 11.84 -19.54 -4.26
N SER A 284 13.10 -19.75 -4.63
CA SER A 284 13.58 -20.98 -5.24
C SER A 284 13.48 -22.19 -4.30
N LYS A 285 13.84 -22.01 -3.02
CA LYS A 285 13.74 -23.07 -2.00
C LYS A 285 12.28 -23.44 -1.73
N ARG A 286 11.38 -22.46 -1.69
CA ARG A 286 9.94 -22.69 -1.54
C ARG A 286 9.38 -23.50 -2.71
N LYS A 287 9.62 -23.10 -3.95
CA LYS A 287 9.16 -23.80 -5.16
C LYS A 287 9.68 -25.23 -5.25
N ASN A 288 10.89 -25.48 -4.80
CA ASN A 288 11.45 -26.84 -4.76
C ASN A 288 10.78 -27.74 -3.70
N LYS A 289 10.40 -27.20 -2.53
CA LYS A 289 9.62 -27.92 -1.53
C LYS A 289 8.21 -28.30 -2.01
N GLU A 290 7.57 -27.42 -2.79
CA GLU A 290 6.24 -27.68 -3.36
C GLU A 290 6.27 -28.77 -4.44
N LYS A 291 7.33 -28.83 -5.26
CA LYS A 291 7.51 -29.85 -6.30
C LYS A 291 7.91 -31.23 -5.77
N GLY A 292 8.43 -31.29 -4.55
CA GLY A 292 8.82 -32.55 -3.88
C GLY A 292 7.74 -33.17 -2.99
N ARG A 293 6.55 -32.56 -2.95
CA ARG A 293 5.34 -33.07 -2.31
C ARG A 293 4.35 -33.57 -3.35
#